data_046f7f7c425780a029d5d36f6278e40e
#
_entry.id   046f7f7c425780a029d5d36f6278e40e
#
_cell.length_a   1.000
_cell.length_b   1.000
_cell.length_c   1.000
_cell.angle_alpha   90.00
_cell.angle_beta   90.00
_cell.angle_gamma   90.00
#
_symmetry.space_group_name_H-M   'P 1'
#
loop_
_entity.id
_entity.type
_entity.pdbx_description
1 polymer ?
#
loop_
_entity_poly.entity_id
_entity_poly.type
_entity_poly.pdbx_seq_one_letter_code
_entity_poly.pdbx_strand_id
1 'polypeptide(L)'
;MRYICALTIAGSDSCGGAGVQADIKTMSALGVYAASAITAVTVQNTQGVQAIQAIEPEIVAGQIKAVMDDIQPNTVKIGMVNDKATIQTIADTLKLYPGTTLIVDPVMVSTSGSMLMQQDALDIFCRQLLPMANLLTPNIPEASVLSHTSIQTADDMDQAALRILSLGCEAVLIKGGHLEGDRKIDKLYLADGRTEVYEHATIETRNTHGTGCTLSSAIASFLARGLDMCQAIAQAKDYLSQAIEAGKDVEIGKGHGPVDHFFNPEKLKIW
;
A
#
# COMPACT_ATOMS: atom_id res chain seq x y z
N MET A 1 11.83 -19.16 -18.94
CA MET A 1 10.57 -18.45 -18.70
C MET A 1 10.32 -18.40 -17.19
N ARG A 2 10.07 -17.24 -16.63
CA ARG A 2 9.70 -17.05 -15.21
C ARG A 2 8.44 -16.21 -15.13
N TYR A 3 7.57 -16.47 -14.18
CA TYR A 3 6.48 -15.55 -13.90
C TYR A 3 7.02 -14.23 -13.36
N ILE A 4 6.37 -13.12 -13.71
CA ILE A 4 6.54 -11.85 -13.03
C ILE A 4 5.95 -12.02 -11.63
N CYS A 5 6.72 -11.72 -10.59
CA CYS A 5 6.31 -11.93 -9.20
C CYS A 5 6.54 -10.70 -8.34
N ALA A 6 5.71 -10.53 -7.33
CA ALA A 6 5.83 -9.53 -6.28
C ALA A 6 5.57 -10.17 -4.91
N LEU A 7 6.18 -9.61 -3.87
CA LEU A 7 5.95 -9.99 -2.48
C LEU A 7 5.10 -8.91 -1.79
N THR A 8 4.04 -9.32 -1.10
CA THR A 8 3.39 -8.43 -0.11
C THR A 8 3.81 -8.81 1.31
N ILE A 9 4.14 -7.80 2.13
CA ILE A 9 4.43 -7.92 3.55
C ILE A 9 3.37 -7.09 4.28
N ALA A 10 2.35 -7.74 4.84
CA ALA A 10 1.22 -7.04 5.46
C ALA A 10 0.40 -7.92 6.41
N GLY A 11 -0.52 -7.32 7.13
CA GLY A 11 -1.50 -8.03 7.94
C GLY A 11 -2.54 -8.75 7.09
N SER A 12 -3.11 -9.81 7.66
CA SER A 12 -4.19 -10.61 7.07
C SER A 12 -5.55 -10.05 7.49
N ASP A 13 -6.39 -9.67 6.54
CA ASP A 13 -7.77 -9.25 6.74
C ASP A 13 -8.73 -10.41 6.51
N SER A 14 -9.36 -10.93 7.59
CA SER A 14 -10.33 -12.04 7.50
C SER A 14 -11.59 -11.70 6.69
N CYS A 15 -11.90 -10.41 6.50
CA CYS A 15 -12.96 -9.95 5.61
C CYS A 15 -12.58 -10.10 4.13
N GLY A 16 -11.29 -10.12 3.81
CA GLY A 16 -10.78 -10.33 2.47
C GLY A 16 -10.76 -9.08 1.58
N GLY A 17 -11.09 -7.91 2.12
CA GLY A 17 -11.18 -6.65 1.37
C GLY A 17 -9.90 -5.80 1.41
N ALA A 18 -9.02 -6.02 2.40
CA ALA A 18 -7.77 -5.30 2.58
C ALA A 18 -6.61 -6.26 2.88
N GLY A 19 -5.47 -5.73 3.35
CA GLY A 19 -4.31 -6.52 3.74
C GLY A 19 -3.78 -7.43 2.64
N VAL A 20 -3.12 -8.52 3.02
CA VAL A 20 -2.56 -9.48 2.06
C VAL A 20 -3.61 -10.05 1.11
N GLN A 21 -4.88 -10.14 1.51
CA GLN A 21 -5.95 -10.65 0.67
C GLN A 21 -6.26 -9.70 -0.50
N ALA A 22 -6.37 -8.39 -0.26
CA ALA A 22 -6.51 -7.41 -1.32
C ALA A 22 -5.27 -7.36 -2.20
N ASP A 23 -4.08 -7.44 -1.60
CA ASP A 23 -2.80 -7.43 -2.31
C ASP A 23 -2.70 -8.61 -3.28
N ILE A 24 -2.94 -9.83 -2.80
CA ILE A 24 -2.91 -11.05 -3.63
C ILE A 24 -3.95 -10.99 -4.74
N LYS A 25 -5.18 -10.57 -4.44
CA LYS A 25 -6.24 -10.41 -5.45
C LYS A 25 -5.85 -9.42 -6.53
N THR A 26 -5.33 -8.24 -6.13
CA THR A 26 -4.90 -7.18 -7.05
C THR A 26 -3.75 -7.64 -7.94
N MET A 27 -2.67 -8.18 -7.34
CA MET A 27 -1.51 -8.68 -8.07
C MET A 27 -1.91 -9.78 -9.05
N SER A 28 -2.74 -10.74 -8.60
CA SER A 28 -3.24 -11.83 -9.44
C SER A 28 -4.12 -11.33 -10.58
N ALA A 29 -5.01 -10.38 -10.33
CA ALA A 29 -5.86 -9.78 -11.36
C ALA A 29 -5.05 -9.01 -12.42
N LEU A 30 -3.87 -8.46 -12.04
CA LEU A 30 -2.94 -7.79 -12.94
C LEU A 30 -1.87 -8.72 -13.55
N GLY A 31 -2.06 -10.04 -13.44
CA GLY A 31 -1.20 -11.04 -14.06
C GLY A 31 0.18 -11.18 -13.40
N VAL A 32 0.32 -10.81 -12.12
CA VAL A 32 1.54 -10.95 -11.34
C VAL A 32 1.38 -12.07 -10.32
N TYR A 33 2.36 -12.98 -10.22
CA TYR A 33 2.38 -14.00 -9.19
C TYR A 33 2.64 -13.35 -7.83
N ALA A 34 1.68 -13.49 -6.92
CA ALA A 34 1.74 -12.87 -5.60
C ALA A 34 2.26 -13.86 -4.55
N ALA A 35 3.40 -13.54 -3.93
CA ALA A 35 3.88 -14.16 -2.71
C ALA A 35 3.51 -13.28 -1.51
N SER A 36 3.47 -13.84 -0.29
CA SER A 36 3.11 -13.08 0.91
C SER A 36 3.93 -13.45 2.13
N ALA A 37 4.22 -12.43 2.97
CA ALA A 37 4.69 -12.56 4.34
C ALA A 37 3.68 -11.86 5.26
N ILE A 38 3.09 -12.62 6.19
CA ILE A 38 2.02 -12.12 7.06
C ILE A 38 2.64 -11.53 8.32
N THR A 39 2.30 -10.28 8.65
CA THR A 39 2.79 -9.56 9.83
C THR A 39 1.85 -9.69 11.03
N ALA A 40 0.56 -9.84 10.78
CA ALA A 40 -0.48 -10.01 11.80
C ALA A 40 -1.70 -10.69 11.22
N VAL A 41 -2.50 -11.32 12.07
CA VAL A 41 -3.84 -11.82 11.73
C VAL A 41 -4.87 -10.94 12.44
N THR A 42 -5.87 -10.43 11.69
CA THR A 42 -6.96 -9.64 12.27
C THR A 42 -8.24 -10.45 12.38
N VAL A 43 -9.00 -10.19 13.44
CA VAL A 43 -10.43 -10.54 13.53
C VAL A 43 -11.18 -9.34 13.00
N GLN A 44 -11.53 -9.37 11.73
CA GLN A 44 -12.05 -8.21 11.01
C GLN A 44 -13.21 -8.60 10.10
N ASN A 45 -14.18 -7.70 9.98
CA ASN A 45 -15.28 -7.76 9.02
C ASN A 45 -15.52 -6.36 8.41
N THR A 46 -16.58 -6.20 7.60
CA THR A 46 -16.91 -4.93 6.96
C THR A 46 -17.26 -3.80 7.94
N GLN A 47 -17.53 -4.11 9.21
CA GLN A 47 -17.86 -3.14 10.25
C GLN A 47 -16.64 -2.68 11.05
N GLY A 48 -15.51 -3.41 11.01
CA GLY A 48 -14.26 -3.01 11.65
C GLY A 48 -13.39 -4.16 12.17
N VAL A 49 -12.30 -3.76 12.82
CA VAL A 49 -11.31 -4.64 13.43
C VAL A 49 -11.67 -4.87 14.90
N GLN A 50 -11.83 -6.13 15.29
CA GLN A 50 -12.19 -6.54 16.66
C GLN A 50 -10.97 -6.97 17.48
N ALA A 51 -9.97 -7.61 16.82
CA ALA A 51 -8.74 -8.04 17.46
C ALA A 51 -7.61 -8.14 16.44
N ILE A 52 -6.37 -8.03 16.92
CA ILE A 52 -5.14 -8.17 16.13
C ILE A 52 -4.21 -9.12 16.89
N GLN A 53 -3.73 -10.14 16.21
CA GLN A 53 -2.66 -11.03 16.67
C GLN A 53 -1.42 -10.78 15.82
N ALA A 54 -0.39 -10.17 16.38
CA ALA A 54 0.90 -10.03 15.71
C ALA A 54 1.56 -11.40 15.49
N ILE A 55 2.27 -11.54 14.39
CA ILE A 55 3.16 -12.69 14.13
C ILE A 55 4.52 -12.36 14.71
N GLU A 56 5.15 -13.35 15.35
CA GLU A 56 6.49 -13.20 15.92
C GLU A 56 7.48 -12.67 14.86
N PRO A 57 8.30 -11.64 15.18
CA PRO A 57 9.18 -11.00 14.21
C PRO A 57 10.12 -11.97 13.47
N GLU A 58 10.61 -13.01 14.16
CA GLU A 58 11.47 -14.05 13.59
C GLU A 58 10.73 -14.87 12.52
N ILE A 59 9.44 -15.10 12.71
CA ILE A 59 8.59 -15.80 11.72
C ILE A 59 8.36 -14.88 10.51
N VAL A 60 8.14 -13.58 10.73
CA VAL A 60 8.02 -12.61 9.63
C VAL A 60 9.32 -12.58 8.81
N ALA A 61 10.50 -12.49 9.46
CA ALA A 61 11.79 -12.56 8.78
C ALA A 61 11.96 -13.87 8.02
N GLY A 62 11.55 -15.00 8.63
CA GLY A 62 11.60 -16.32 7.99
C GLY A 62 10.77 -16.39 6.72
N GLN A 63 9.55 -15.87 6.74
CA GLN A 63 8.68 -15.80 5.56
C GLN A 63 9.31 -14.96 4.43
N ILE A 64 9.84 -13.77 4.77
CA ILE A 64 10.50 -12.89 3.80
C ILE A 64 11.69 -13.61 3.16
N LYS A 65 12.59 -14.18 3.97
CA LYS A 65 13.77 -14.91 3.48
C LYS A 65 13.38 -16.09 2.59
N ALA A 66 12.41 -16.91 3.01
CA ALA A 66 11.96 -18.07 2.24
C ALA A 66 11.50 -17.68 0.82
N VAL A 67 10.82 -16.54 0.68
CA VAL A 67 10.35 -16.03 -0.62
C VAL A 67 11.49 -15.37 -1.39
N MET A 68 12.30 -14.54 -0.74
CA MET A 68 13.37 -13.78 -1.41
C MET A 68 14.50 -14.68 -1.87
N ASP A 69 14.82 -15.74 -1.14
CA ASP A 69 15.91 -16.67 -1.49
C ASP A 69 15.54 -17.60 -2.65
N ASP A 70 14.27 -17.98 -2.79
CA ASP A 70 13.80 -18.96 -3.78
C ASP A 70 13.09 -18.28 -4.97
N ILE A 71 12.00 -17.55 -4.71
CA ILE A 71 11.18 -16.93 -5.76
C ILE A 71 11.86 -15.66 -6.32
N GLN A 72 12.57 -14.92 -5.50
CA GLN A 72 13.34 -13.71 -5.84
C GLN A 72 12.50 -12.63 -6.56
N PRO A 73 11.38 -12.17 -5.97
CA PRO A 73 10.64 -11.04 -6.52
C PRO A 73 11.52 -9.78 -6.50
N ASN A 74 11.45 -9.00 -7.60
CA ASN A 74 12.16 -7.72 -7.68
C ASN A 74 11.38 -6.55 -7.08
N THR A 75 10.12 -6.79 -6.68
CA THR A 75 9.23 -5.76 -6.15
C THR A 75 8.55 -6.28 -4.88
N VAL A 76 8.57 -5.47 -3.85
CA VAL A 76 7.95 -5.74 -2.55
C VAL A 76 7.01 -4.61 -2.19
N LYS A 77 5.77 -4.94 -1.85
CA LYS A 77 4.81 -4.01 -1.24
C LYS A 77 4.78 -4.26 0.27
N ILE A 78 4.92 -3.21 1.06
CA ILE A 78 4.76 -3.27 2.51
C ILE A 78 3.49 -2.51 2.87
N GLY A 79 2.59 -3.17 3.61
CA GLY A 79 1.34 -2.59 4.10
C GLY A 79 1.33 -2.44 5.61
N MET A 80 0.28 -2.95 6.26
CA MET A 80 0.14 -2.89 7.72
C MET A 80 1.29 -3.60 8.44
N VAL A 81 2.05 -2.82 9.23
CA VAL A 81 3.02 -3.31 10.23
C VAL A 81 2.68 -2.68 11.57
N ASN A 82 2.46 -3.52 12.58
CA ASN A 82 1.81 -3.10 13.82
C ASN A 82 2.76 -2.49 14.85
N ASP A 83 3.94 -3.10 15.07
CA ASP A 83 4.83 -2.81 16.18
C ASP A 83 6.28 -2.58 15.73
N LYS A 84 7.07 -1.97 16.64
CA LYS A 84 8.45 -1.58 16.36
C LYS A 84 9.39 -2.75 16.09
N ALA A 85 9.21 -3.89 16.76
CA ALA A 85 10.09 -5.05 16.60
C ALA A 85 9.91 -5.65 15.19
N THR A 86 8.67 -5.76 14.74
CA THR A 86 8.34 -6.22 13.38
C THR A 86 8.87 -5.26 12.34
N ILE A 87 8.71 -3.93 12.50
CA ILE A 87 9.26 -2.92 11.57
C ILE A 87 10.79 -3.05 11.46
N GLN A 88 11.49 -3.11 12.61
CA GLN A 88 12.95 -3.26 12.62
C GLN A 88 13.37 -4.56 11.92
N THR A 89 12.70 -5.67 12.21
CA THR A 89 12.98 -6.97 11.62
C THR A 89 12.77 -6.98 10.11
N ILE A 90 11.70 -6.38 9.60
CA ILE A 90 11.45 -6.24 8.16
C ILE A 90 12.56 -5.42 7.51
N ALA A 91 12.91 -4.25 8.08
CA ALA A 91 13.94 -3.40 7.54
C ALA A 91 15.31 -4.12 7.50
N ASP A 92 15.70 -4.78 8.58
CA ASP A 92 16.98 -5.49 8.64
C ASP A 92 17.01 -6.71 7.71
N THR A 93 15.88 -7.38 7.51
CA THR A 93 15.79 -8.51 6.58
C THR A 93 15.88 -8.02 5.12
N LEU A 94 15.17 -6.94 4.75
CA LEU A 94 15.18 -6.42 3.39
C LEU A 94 16.53 -5.79 3.00
N LYS A 95 17.33 -5.28 3.94
CA LYS A 95 18.71 -4.84 3.68
C LYS A 95 19.61 -5.93 3.10
N LEU A 96 19.26 -7.21 3.31
CA LEU A 96 20.00 -8.35 2.72
C LEU A 96 19.73 -8.53 1.23
N TYR A 97 18.71 -7.86 0.68
CA TYR A 97 18.26 -7.98 -0.71
C TYR A 97 18.30 -6.63 -1.44
N PRO A 98 19.51 -6.09 -1.68
CA PRO A 98 19.67 -4.79 -2.35
C PRO A 98 19.15 -4.86 -3.79
N GLY A 99 18.62 -3.74 -4.28
CA GLY A 99 18.04 -3.64 -5.63
C GLY A 99 16.57 -4.07 -5.73
N THR A 100 15.96 -4.47 -4.61
CA THR A 100 14.51 -4.70 -4.56
C THR A 100 13.75 -3.37 -4.54
N THR A 101 12.76 -3.22 -5.41
CA THR A 101 11.88 -2.03 -5.42
C THR A 101 10.87 -2.14 -4.28
N LEU A 102 10.87 -1.17 -3.36
CA LEU A 102 10.01 -1.16 -2.17
C LEU A 102 8.90 -0.11 -2.29
N ILE A 103 7.65 -0.56 -2.28
CA ILE A 103 6.46 0.29 -2.19
C ILE A 103 5.92 0.18 -0.77
N VAL A 104 5.91 1.28 -0.03
CA VAL A 104 5.49 1.31 1.37
C VAL A 104 4.19 2.10 1.51
N ASP A 105 3.12 1.42 1.92
CA ASP A 105 1.85 2.04 2.29
C ASP A 105 1.83 2.18 3.82
N PRO A 106 1.94 3.40 4.37
CA PRO A 106 2.14 3.63 5.80
C PRO A 106 0.81 3.54 6.56
N VAL A 107 0.20 2.35 6.57
CA VAL A 107 -1.13 2.11 7.12
C VAL A 107 -1.12 2.30 8.64
N MET A 108 -1.62 3.45 9.12
CA MET A 108 -1.67 3.78 10.54
C MET A 108 -3.04 3.49 11.15
N VAL A 109 -4.10 3.67 10.38
CA VAL A 109 -5.50 3.55 10.83
C VAL A 109 -6.30 2.78 9.77
N SER A 110 -7.19 1.90 10.21
CA SER A 110 -8.12 1.20 9.30
C SER A 110 -9.20 2.13 8.75
N THR A 111 -9.87 1.72 7.68
CA THR A 111 -11.04 2.44 7.13
C THR A 111 -12.14 2.67 8.18
N SER A 112 -12.25 1.77 9.16
CA SER A 112 -13.20 1.88 10.28
C SER A 112 -12.71 2.72 11.47
N GLY A 113 -11.49 3.32 11.39
CA GLY A 113 -10.93 4.18 12.43
C GLY A 113 -10.12 3.45 13.52
N SER A 114 -9.91 2.13 13.41
CA SER A 114 -9.10 1.39 14.38
C SER A 114 -7.61 1.66 14.16
N MET A 115 -6.87 1.94 15.25
CA MET A 115 -5.40 2.07 15.19
C MET A 115 -4.78 0.73 14.82
N LEU A 116 -3.93 0.75 13.79
CA LEU A 116 -3.24 -0.43 13.25
C LEU A 116 -1.73 -0.39 13.54
N MET A 117 -1.14 0.79 13.67
CA MET A 117 0.25 0.99 14.07
C MET A 117 0.31 1.49 15.53
N GLN A 118 1.17 0.89 16.35
CA GLN A 118 1.38 1.35 17.72
C GLN A 118 2.09 2.70 17.72
N GLN A 119 1.79 3.54 18.71
CA GLN A 119 2.32 4.91 18.76
C GLN A 119 3.85 4.97 18.82
N ASP A 120 4.49 4.01 19.50
CA ASP A 120 5.95 3.93 19.64
C ASP A 120 6.65 3.31 18.42
N ALA A 121 5.89 2.79 17.46
CA ALA A 121 6.39 2.20 16.22
C ALA A 121 6.72 3.24 15.15
N LEU A 122 6.07 4.43 15.20
CA LEU A 122 6.23 5.48 14.19
C LEU A 122 7.68 5.97 14.06
N ASP A 123 8.38 6.17 15.17
CA ASP A 123 9.79 6.58 15.16
C ASP A 123 10.70 5.59 14.44
N ILE A 124 10.50 4.30 14.68
CA ILE A 124 11.27 3.24 14.03
C ILE A 124 10.90 3.15 12.56
N PHE A 125 9.62 3.29 12.22
CA PHE A 125 9.14 3.35 10.84
C PHE A 125 9.86 4.46 10.07
N CYS A 126 9.87 5.69 10.61
CA CYS A 126 10.51 6.85 9.96
C CYS A 126 12.03 6.70 9.83
N ARG A 127 12.70 6.03 10.79
CA ARG A 127 14.17 5.90 10.80
C ARG A 127 14.68 4.69 10.04
N GLN A 128 13.95 3.59 9.97
CA GLN A 128 14.45 2.33 9.44
C GLN A 128 13.78 1.88 8.15
N LEU A 129 12.46 2.02 8.03
CA LEU A 129 11.71 1.49 6.88
C LEU A 129 11.45 2.56 5.82
N LEU A 130 11.00 3.75 6.23
CA LEU A 130 10.69 4.84 5.31
C LEU A 130 11.87 5.23 4.40
N PRO A 131 13.13 5.36 4.90
CA PRO A 131 14.28 5.69 4.04
C PRO A 131 14.62 4.64 2.98
N MET A 132 14.10 3.43 3.10
CA MET A 132 14.30 2.36 2.13
C MET A 132 13.25 2.38 1.00
N ALA A 133 12.18 3.17 1.15
CA ALA A 133 11.07 3.19 0.20
C ALA A 133 11.46 3.89 -1.12
N ASN A 134 11.30 3.18 -2.25
CA ASN A 134 11.32 3.82 -3.57
C ASN A 134 10.03 4.62 -3.79
N LEU A 135 8.91 4.19 -3.17
CA LEU A 135 7.67 4.94 -3.16
C LEU A 135 6.95 4.77 -1.81
N LEU A 136 6.60 5.89 -1.20
CA LEU A 136 5.70 5.95 -0.05
C LEU A 136 4.31 6.43 -0.51
N THR A 137 3.22 5.81 -0.04
CA THR A 137 1.85 6.13 -0.51
C THR A 137 0.91 6.58 0.62
N PRO A 138 1.21 7.65 1.36
CA PRO A 138 0.36 8.11 2.46
C PRO A 138 -0.93 8.76 1.95
N ASN A 139 -2.02 8.58 2.68
CA ASN A 139 -3.19 9.44 2.57
C ASN A 139 -2.95 10.78 3.33
N ILE A 140 -3.90 11.74 3.25
CA ILE A 140 -3.76 13.05 3.91
C ILE A 140 -3.51 12.94 5.43
N PRO A 141 -4.29 12.16 6.22
CA PRO A 141 -4.01 11.96 7.64
C PRO A 141 -2.61 11.40 7.91
N GLU A 142 -2.19 10.38 7.17
CA GLU A 142 -0.87 9.75 7.29
C GLU A 142 0.25 10.73 6.91
N ALA A 143 0.10 11.47 5.81
CA ALA A 143 1.04 12.51 5.40
C ALA A 143 1.15 13.62 6.44
N SER A 144 0.03 14.02 7.07
CA SER A 144 0.02 15.01 8.15
C SER A 144 0.81 14.53 9.37
N VAL A 145 0.67 13.27 9.75
CA VAL A 145 1.43 12.66 10.86
C VAL A 145 2.93 12.61 10.51
N LEU A 146 3.29 12.10 9.33
CA LEU A 146 4.68 11.92 8.92
C LEU A 146 5.42 13.26 8.74
N SER A 147 4.73 14.28 8.23
CA SER A 147 5.32 15.61 7.99
C SER A 147 5.23 16.56 9.18
N HIS A 148 4.47 16.21 10.21
CA HIS A 148 4.08 17.14 11.29
C HIS A 148 3.44 18.42 10.75
N THR A 149 2.62 18.33 9.68
CA THR A 149 1.97 19.45 9.01
C THR A 149 0.46 19.18 8.92
N SER A 150 -0.38 20.16 9.25
CA SER A 150 -1.81 20.06 8.93
C SER A 150 -2.00 20.30 7.43
N ILE A 151 -2.63 19.36 6.74
CA ILE A 151 -2.86 19.43 5.29
C ILE A 151 -4.35 19.71 5.04
N GLN A 152 -4.65 20.89 4.52
CA GLN A 152 -6.00 21.34 4.17
C GLN A 152 -6.09 21.80 2.71
N THR A 153 -4.96 22.14 2.10
CA THR A 153 -4.85 22.66 0.73
C THR A 153 -3.81 21.91 -0.07
N ALA A 154 -3.77 22.16 -1.38
CA ALA A 154 -2.73 21.62 -2.27
C ALA A 154 -1.33 22.13 -1.89
N ASP A 155 -1.20 23.40 -1.46
CA ASP A 155 0.06 23.97 -1.02
C ASP A 155 0.57 23.29 0.24
N ASP A 156 -0.32 22.92 1.16
CA ASP A 156 0.06 22.14 2.35
C ASP A 156 0.57 20.74 1.96
N MET A 157 0.00 20.13 0.92
CA MET A 157 0.51 18.85 0.39
C MET A 157 1.94 18.99 -0.10
N ASP A 158 2.28 20.09 -0.80
CA ASP A 158 3.62 20.35 -1.30
C ASP A 158 4.64 20.47 -0.14
N GLN A 159 4.27 21.21 0.91
CA GLN A 159 5.11 21.33 2.10
C GLN A 159 5.28 20.01 2.85
N ALA A 160 4.20 19.24 2.99
CA ALA A 160 4.24 17.94 3.63
C ALA A 160 5.13 16.96 2.86
N ALA A 161 5.00 16.94 1.53
CA ALA A 161 5.81 16.09 0.67
C ALA A 161 7.31 16.37 0.79
N LEU A 162 7.73 17.64 0.78
CA LEU A 162 9.13 18.03 0.96
C LEU A 162 9.69 17.54 2.30
N ARG A 163 8.90 17.63 3.37
CA ARG A 163 9.31 17.12 4.69
C ARG A 163 9.42 15.60 4.69
N ILE A 164 8.48 14.89 4.08
CA ILE A 164 8.50 13.42 4.00
C ILE A 164 9.71 12.97 3.16
N LEU A 165 9.98 13.60 2.01
CA LEU A 165 11.16 13.30 1.19
C LEU A 165 12.45 13.52 1.97
N SER A 166 12.52 14.53 2.84
CA SER A 166 13.70 14.78 3.70
C SER A 166 13.97 13.65 4.70
N LEU A 167 13.00 12.74 4.94
CA LEU A 167 13.18 11.55 5.76
C LEU A 167 13.90 10.42 4.99
N GLY A 168 14.11 10.54 3.67
CA GLY A 168 14.99 9.69 2.88
C GLY A 168 14.35 8.80 1.83
N CYS A 169 13.01 8.76 1.66
CA CYS A 169 12.40 8.00 0.55
C CYS A 169 12.67 8.67 -0.81
N GLU A 170 12.66 7.88 -1.89
CA GLU A 170 12.93 8.38 -3.26
C GLU A 170 11.71 9.11 -3.86
N ALA A 171 10.50 8.73 -3.48
CA ALA A 171 9.28 9.34 -3.95
C ALA A 171 8.14 9.23 -2.91
N VAL A 172 7.20 10.17 -2.96
CA VAL A 172 5.98 10.12 -2.16
C VAL A 172 4.76 10.43 -3.02
N LEU A 173 3.75 9.56 -2.98
CA LEU A 173 2.43 9.76 -3.58
C LEU A 173 1.44 10.12 -2.47
N ILE A 174 1.12 11.40 -2.30
CA ILE A 174 0.10 11.82 -1.33
C ILE A 174 -1.28 11.64 -1.96
N LYS A 175 -2.09 10.75 -1.34
CA LYS A 175 -3.44 10.41 -1.79
C LYS A 175 -4.43 11.46 -1.30
N GLY A 176 -4.93 12.32 -2.21
CA GLY A 176 -5.83 13.43 -1.90
C GLY A 176 -7.31 13.06 -1.81
N GLY A 177 -7.65 11.77 -1.75
CA GLY A 177 -9.04 11.30 -1.68
C GLY A 177 -9.87 11.83 -0.50
N HIS A 178 -9.23 12.42 0.50
CA HIS A 178 -9.88 13.03 1.68
C HIS A 178 -10.17 14.53 1.49
N LEU A 179 -9.66 15.17 0.43
CA LEU A 179 -9.99 16.57 0.14
C LEU A 179 -11.40 16.65 -0.47
N GLU A 180 -12.13 17.72 -0.11
CA GLU A 180 -13.46 17.99 -0.65
C GLU A 180 -13.39 18.36 -2.14
N GLY A 181 -14.40 17.97 -2.92
CA GLY A 181 -14.54 18.30 -4.34
C GLY A 181 -14.99 17.13 -5.22
N ASP A 182 -15.46 17.45 -6.42
CA ASP A 182 -15.95 16.50 -7.42
C ASP A 182 -14.82 15.69 -8.08
N ARG A 183 -13.58 16.10 -7.88
CA ARG A 183 -12.37 15.42 -8.34
C ARG A 183 -11.46 15.09 -7.19
N LYS A 184 -10.91 13.89 -7.22
CA LYS A 184 -9.87 13.44 -6.28
C LYS A 184 -8.51 13.58 -6.95
N ILE A 185 -7.60 14.25 -6.26
CA ILE A 185 -6.26 14.59 -6.75
C ILE A 185 -5.25 13.85 -5.89
N ASP A 186 -4.46 12.96 -6.51
CA ASP A 186 -3.27 12.41 -5.89
C ASP A 186 -2.05 13.07 -6.54
N LYS A 187 -1.04 13.40 -5.75
CA LYS A 187 0.17 14.08 -6.26
C LYS A 187 1.42 13.32 -5.90
N LEU A 188 2.20 12.99 -6.94
CA LEU A 188 3.50 12.36 -6.81
C LEU A 188 4.58 13.44 -6.72
N TYR A 189 5.50 13.25 -5.80
CA TYR A 189 6.70 14.07 -5.63
C TYR A 189 7.92 13.15 -5.65
N LEU A 190 8.88 13.48 -6.49
CA LEU A 190 10.13 12.74 -6.64
C LEU A 190 11.29 13.51 -5.96
N ALA A 191 12.27 12.81 -5.43
CA ALA A 191 13.41 13.40 -4.76
C ALA A 191 14.25 14.30 -5.69
N ASP A 192 14.14 14.13 -7.02
CA ASP A 192 14.79 15.00 -8.02
C ASP A 192 14.04 16.31 -8.29
N GLY A 193 12.94 16.57 -7.58
CA GLY A 193 12.13 17.79 -7.67
C GLY A 193 11.00 17.74 -8.70
N ARG A 194 10.87 16.66 -9.48
CA ARG A 194 9.71 16.48 -10.40
C ARG A 194 8.45 16.16 -9.63
N THR A 195 7.32 16.60 -10.15
CA THR A 195 5.99 16.32 -9.61
C THR A 195 5.04 15.91 -10.72
N GLU A 196 4.10 15.00 -10.42
CA GLU A 196 3.03 14.57 -11.33
C GLU A 196 1.69 14.58 -10.59
N VAL A 197 0.63 14.93 -11.29
CA VAL A 197 -0.73 15.03 -10.74
C VAL A 197 -1.63 14.01 -11.42
N TYR A 198 -2.37 13.24 -10.61
CA TYR A 198 -3.33 12.25 -11.07
C TYR A 198 -4.72 12.64 -10.59
N GLU A 199 -5.60 12.98 -11.54
CA GLU A 199 -6.98 13.38 -11.26
C GLU A 199 -7.97 12.29 -11.66
N HIS A 200 -8.94 12.01 -10.81
CA HIS A 200 -10.04 11.09 -11.07
C HIS A 200 -11.36 11.66 -10.58
N ALA A 201 -12.45 11.31 -11.27
CA ALA A 201 -13.80 11.65 -10.81
C ALA A 201 -14.09 10.94 -9.49
N THR A 202 -14.83 11.60 -8.61
CA THR A 202 -15.34 10.97 -7.40
C THR A 202 -16.39 9.93 -7.76
N ILE A 203 -16.25 8.71 -7.28
CA ILE A 203 -17.23 7.64 -7.41
C ILE A 203 -17.96 7.53 -6.07
N GLU A 204 -19.25 7.84 -6.08
CA GLU A 204 -20.08 7.77 -4.89
C GLU A 204 -20.37 6.31 -4.52
N THR A 205 -19.79 5.85 -3.43
CA THR A 205 -19.99 4.50 -2.89
C THR A 205 -19.55 4.40 -1.44
N ARG A 206 -20.15 3.45 -0.70
CA ARG A 206 -19.66 3.02 0.61
C ARG A 206 -18.58 1.92 0.53
N ASN A 207 -18.34 1.35 -0.65
CA ASN A 207 -17.43 0.23 -0.89
C ASN A 207 -16.01 0.72 -1.13
N THR A 208 -15.38 1.24 -0.07
CA THR A 208 -14.03 1.83 -0.10
C THR A 208 -13.01 1.03 0.71
N HIS A 209 -13.43 -0.12 1.30
CA HIS A 209 -12.55 -0.95 2.10
C HIS A 209 -11.42 -1.53 1.25
N GLY A 210 -10.17 -1.29 1.65
CA GLY A 210 -8.97 -1.79 1.00
C GLY A 210 -8.51 -1.01 -0.24
N THR A 211 -9.11 0.14 -0.58
CA THR A 211 -8.68 0.98 -1.72
C THR A 211 -7.20 1.36 -1.65
N GLY A 212 -6.66 1.68 -0.47
CA GLY A 212 -5.24 1.97 -0.26
C GLY A 212 -4.35 0.76 -0.57
N CYS A 213 -4.68 -0.40 -0.01
CA CYS A 213 -3.98 -1.67 -0.28
C CYS A 213 -4.04 -2.02 -1.77
N THR A 214 -5.21 -1.87 -2.40
CA THR A 214 -5.40 -2.12 -3.84
C THR A 214 -4.52 -1.19 -4.68
N LEU A 215 -4.48 0.11 -4.38
CA LEU A 215 -3.64 1.06 -5.11
C LEU A 215 -2.16 0.70 -5.00
N SER A 216 -1.65 0.55 -3.78
CA SER A 216 -0.22 0.27 -3.55
C SER A 216 0.20 -1.08 -4.15
N SER A 217 -0.67 -2.10 -4.15
CA SER A 217 -0.41 -3.40 -4.77
C SER A 217 -0.51 -3.36 -6.29
N ALA A 218 -1.39 -2.54 -6.86
CA ALA A 218 -1.45 -2.31 -8.30
C ALA A 218 -0.18 -1.59 -8.78
N ILE A 219 0.29 -0.56 -8.07
CA ILE A 219 1.57 0.10 -8.37
C ILE A 219 2.71 -0.91 -8.34
N ALA A 220 2.80 -1.72 -7.27
CA ALA A 220 3.82 -2.76 -7.15
C ALA A 220 3.76 -3.75 -8.33
N SER A 221 2.56 -4.12 -8.78
CA SER A 221 2.36 -5.02 -9.91
C SER A 221 2.87 -4.41 -11.22
N PHE A 222 2.56 -3.16 -11.50
CA PHE A 222 3.01 -2.48 -12.73
C PHE A 222 4.51 -2.23 -12.73
N LEU A 223 5.12 -1.89 -11.58
CA LEU A 223 6.58 -1.79 -11.43
C LEU A 223 7.24 -3.17 -11.63
N ALA A 224 6.68 -4.25 -11.06
CA ALA A 224 7.17 -5.61 -11.30
C ALA A 224 7.12 -5.99 -12.78
N ARG A 225 6.16 -5.49 -13.54
CA ARG A 225 6.00 -5.65 -15.00
C ARG A 225 6.96 -4.77 -15.82
N GLY A 226 7.78 -3.94 -15.18
CA GLY A 226 8.82 -3.11 -15.82
C GLY A 226 8.38 -1.72 -16.27
N LEU A 227 7.20 -1.23 -15.85
CA LEU A 227 6.80 0.15 -16.09
C LEU A 227 7.63 1.10 -15.23
N ASP A 228 7.82 2.34 -15.70
CA ASP A 228 8.36 3.40 -14.85
C ASP A 228 7.35 3.84 -13.77
N MET A 229 7.82 4.60 -12.78
CA MET A 229 7.03 5.02 -11.62
C MET A 229 5.77 5.78 -12.01
N CYS A 230 5.87 6.75 -12.91
CA CYS A 230 4.74 7.59 -13.32
C CYS A 230 3.69 6.76 -14.07
N GLN A 231 4.12 5.90 -14.98
CA GLN A 231 3.25 4.99 -15.73
C GLN A 231 2.58 3.97 -14.81
N ALA A 232 3.34 3.40 -13.86
CA ALA A 232 2.82 2.43 -12.90
C ALA A 232 1.72 3.04 -12.02
N ILE A 233 1.91 4.29 -11.55
CA ILE A 233 0.90 4.99 -10.75
C ILE A 233 -0.34 5.31 -11.61
N ALA A 234 -0.16 5.83 -12.84
CA ALA A 234 -1.28 6.14 -13.73
C ALA A 234 -2.15 4.89 -13.98
N GLN A 235 -1.54 3.77 -14.37
CA GLN A 235 -2.28 2.52 -14.61
C GLN A 235 -2.91 1.94 -13.34
N ALA A 236 -2.24 2.07 -12.18
CA ALA A 236 -2.80 1.63 -10.91
C ALA A 236 -4.03 2.47 -10.49
N LYS A 237 -4.01 3.76 -10.77
CA LYS A 237 -5.16 4.65 -10.53
C LYS A 237 -6.34 4.29 -11.44
N ASP A 238 -6.08 4.02 -12.72
CA ASP A 238 -7.11 3.59 -13.65
C ASP A 238 -7.73 2.25 -13.23
N TYR A 239 -6.88 1.28 -12.85
CA TYR A 239 -7.33 -0.01 -12.32
C TYR A 239 -8.20 0.16 -11.07
N LEU A 240 -7.74 0.97 -10.09
CA LEU A 240 -8.50 1.21 -8.86
C LEU A 240 -9.86 1.86 -9.13
N SER A 241 -9.90 2.88 -10.01
CA SER A 241 -11.14 3.57 -10.37
C SER A 241 -12.15 2.60 -10.99
N GLN A 242 -11.70 1.74 -11.90
CA GLN A 242 -12.55 0.70 -12.51
C GLN A 242 -12.99 -0.35 -11.49
N ALA A 243 -12.12 -0.77 -10.56
CA ALA A 243 -12.46 -1.71 -9.50
C ALA A 243 -13.51 -1.15 -8.52
N ILE A 244 -13.41 0.16 -8.21
CA ILE A 244 -14.43 0.87 -7.41
C ILE A 244 -15.75 0.95 -8.18
N GLU A 245 -15.72 1.35 -9.45
CA GLU A 245 -16.92 1.49 -10.28
C GLU A 245 -17.66 0.15 -10.44
N ALA A 246 -16.92 -0.94 -10.68
CA ALA A 246 -17.49 -2.28 -10.82
C ALA A 246 -18.12 -2.80 -9.51
N GLY A 247 -17.54 -2.45 -8.37
CA GLY A 247 -18.01 -2.89 -7.06
C GLY A 247 -18.95 -1.92 -6.33
N LYS A 248 -19.24 -0.73 -6.89
CA LYS A 248 -19.88 0.38 -6.15
C LYS A 248 -21.26 0.06 -5.58
N ASP A 249 -22.06 -0.75 -6.28
CA ASP A 249 -23.43 -1.10 -5.93
C ASP A 249 -23.54 -2.53 -5.37
N VAL A 250 -22.42 -3.25 -5.21
CA VAL A 250 -22.42 -4.63 -4.71
C VAL A 250 -22.46 -4.63 -3.17
N GLU A 251 -23.33 -5.44 -2.61
CA GLU A 251 -23.47 -5.55 -1.17
C GLU A 251 -22.71 -6.76 -0.61
N ILE A 252 -21.71 -6.49 0.24
CA ILE A 252 -20.98 -7.50 1.02
C ILE A 252 -20.94 -7.02 2.47
N GLY A 253 -21.61 -7.76 3.34
CA GLY A 253 -21.67 -7.42 4.76
C GLY A 253 -22.50 -6.16 5.05
N LYS A 254 -22.42 -5.66 6.30
CA LYS A 254 -23.24 -4.57 6.80
C LYS A 254 -22.52 -3.22 6.87
N GLY A 255 -21.20 -3.20 6.70
CA GLY A 255 -20.35 -2.02 6.78
C GLY A 255 -19.81 -1.58 5.42
N HIS A 256 -18.57 -1.09 5.41
CA HIS A 256 -17.86 -0.71 4.19
C HIS A 256 -17.45 -1.96 3.40
N GLY A 257 -18.02 -2.14 2.21
CA GLY A 257 -17.65 -3.22 1.30
C GLY A 257 -16.31 -2.99 0.61
N PRO A 258 -15.69 -4.04 0.06
CA PRO A 258 -14.48 -3.96 -0.75
C PRO A 258 -14.80 -3.54 -2.20
N VAL A 259 -13.74 -3.20 -2.94
CA VAL A 259 -13.79 -3.04 -4.39
C VAL A 259 -13.87 -4.40 -5.11
N ASP A 260 -14.27 -4.41 -6.38
CA ASP A 260 -14.19 -5.61 -7.23
C ASP A 260 -12.80 -5.74 -7.86
N HIS A 261 -11.91 -6.50 -7.19
CA HIS A 261 -10.54 -6.71 -7.67
C HIS A 261 -10.49 -7.51 -8.99
N PHE A 262 -11.52 -8.30 -9.30
CA PHE A 262 -11.54 -9.19 -10.46
C PHE A 262 -12.44 -8.72 -11.61
N PHE A 263 -12.75 -7.44 -11.68
CA PHE A 263 -13.61 -6.89 -12.74
C PHE A 263 -13.07 -7.15 -14.16
N ASN A 264 -11.73 -7.26 -14.33
CA ASN A 264 -11.09 -7.54 -15.62
C ASN A 264 -9.72 -8.23 -15.42
N PRO A 265 -9.68 -9.54 -15.02
CA PRO A 265 -8.43 -10.20 -14.66
C PRO A 265 -7.60 -10.57 -15.90
N GLU A 266 -6.29 -10.38 -15.79
CA GLU A 266 -5.29 -10.76 -16.78
C GLU A 266 -4.69 -12.16 -16.50
N LYS A 267 -4.18 -12.83 -17.54
CA LYS A 267 -3.37 -14.03 -17.36
C LYS A 267 -2.02 -13.67 -16.75
N LEU A 268 -1.41 -14.62 -16.00
CA LEU A 268 -0.07 -14.47 -15.47
C LEU A 268 0.93 -14.10 -16.57
N LYS A 269 1.71 -13.05 -16.33
CA LYS A 269 2.75 -12.56 -17.23
C LYS A 269 4.05 -13.32 -17.01
N ILE A 270 4.81 -13.45 -18.07
CA ILE A 270 6.08 -14.18 -18.11
C ILE A 270 7.15 -13.24 -18.68
N TRP A 271 8.37 -13.31 -18.13
CA TRP A 271 9.59 -12.73 -18.72
C TRP A 271 10.12 -13.62 -19.84
#